data_69d081606686e475664973bf30bf84ef
#
_entry.id   69d081606686e475664973bf30bf84ef
#
_cell.length_a   1.000
_cell.length_b   1.000
_cell.length_c   1.000
_cell.angle_alpha   90.00
_cell.angle_beta   90.00
_cell.angle_gamma   90.00
#
_symmetry.space_group_name_H-M   'P 1'
#
loop_
_entity.id
_entity.type
_entity.pdbx_description
1 polymer ?
#
loop_
_entity_poly.entity_id
_entity_poly.type
_entity_poly.pdbx_seq_one_letter_code
_entity_poly.pdbx_strand_id
1 'polypeptide(L)'
;MNSAVENTAALSRRLAQGETLPAIWYTDPAIFAAESARILSSTWQYVGHTGQVQKPGDFFTAQLGTIPVVVTRDEHGGLHAMANVCRHRGSEVVLECAGNRRTLQCHYHGWTYNLDGTLRAAPRANEQTSFVKENLPLLRFAVESWGPMIFVNPARDAGSLREMIGTLPGLFERAGVELEKLRMIRRDVYDIASNWKIVIENFNECYHCPVAHPRFSELIDTDTYSSDTGNEFFSSYQGPIVGVPGASVNYATLWPTVMFSLSAKPHAMQVLRTWPLDVGHTRETIDYFFADDATETGIREYVELSDLVQREDIVLCESVQRGLGSGVIDHGELMLSRERGIQHFQRLVYRYVSGEEGQSSAIETR
;
A
#
# COMPACT_ATOMS: atom_id res chain seq x y z
N MET A 1 4.99 -27.06 13.45
CA MET A 1 4.68 -25.66 13.82
C MET A 1 5.54 -25.10 14.97
N ASN A 2 6.63 -25.73 15.37
CA ASN A 2 7.32 -25.38 16.63
C ASN A 2 8.83 -25.09 16.51
N SER A 3 9.35 -24.68 15.36
CA SER A 3 10.78 -24.28 15.27
C SER A 3 11.02 -22.94 14.52
N ALA A 4 10.01 -22.31 13.93
CA ALA A 4 10.18 -21.07 13.16
C ALA A 4 9.80 -19.80 13.96
N VAL A 5 9.21 -19.91 15.13
CA VAL A 5 9.00 -18.79 16.04
C VAL A 5 10.04 -18.92 17.15
N GLU A 6 11.28 -18.60 16.83
CA GLU A 6 12.28 -18.32 17.87
C GLU A 6 11.67 -17.38 18.89
N ASN A 7 11.99 -17.64 20.17
CA ASN A 7 11.63 -16.84 21.33
C ASN A 7 11.34 -15.37 20.92
N THR A 8 10.04 -15.04 20.77
CA THR A 8 9.53 -13.77 20.27
C THR A 8 10.23 -12.56 20.90
N ALA A 9 10.51 -12.61 22.20
CA ALA A 9 11.24 -11.56 22.91
C ALA A 9 12.72 -11.41 22.48
N ALA A 10 13.34 -12.46 21.91
CA ALA A 10 14.71 -12.37 21.42
C ALA A 10 14.80 -11.63 20.09
N LEU A 11 13.92 -11.94 19.14
CA LEU A 11 13.86 -11.24 17.85
C LEU A 11 13.48 -9.77 18.03
N SER A 12 12.49 -9.45 18.88
CA SER A 12 12.14 -8.06 19.18
C SER A 12 13.34 -7.24 19.69
N ARG A 13 14.19 -7.81 20.56
CA ARG A 13 15.41 -7.15 21.06
C ARG A 13 16.44 -6.95 19.96
N ARG A 14 16.65 -7.95 19.10
CA ARG A 14 17.58 -7.87 17.96
C ARG A 14 17.19 -6.76 16.99
N LEU A 15 15.91 -6.71 16.60
CA LEU A 15 15.36 -5.61 15.78
C LEU A 15 15.54 -4.23 16.44
N ALA A 16 15.37 -4.14 17.77
CA ALA A 16 15.60 -2.88 18.50
C ALA A 16 17.08 -2.45 18.49
N GLN A 17 18.01 -3.38 18.35
CA GLN A 17 19.46 -3.13 18.29
C GLN A 17 19.95 -2.83 16.86
N GLY A 18 19.13 -3.01 15.83
CA GLY A 18 19.46 -2.72 14.44
C GLY A 18 19.78 -3.95 13.60
N GLU A 19 19.62 -5.17 14.14
CA GLU A 19 19.63 -6.35 13.29
C GLU A 19 18.37 -6.36 12.41
N THR A 20 18.48 -6.88 11.17
CA THR A 20 17.34 -7.03 10.27
C THR A 20 16.48 -8.23 10.66
N LEU A 21 15.27 -8.33 10.11
CA LEU A 21 14.50 -9.57 10.12
C LEU A 21 15.36 -10.71 9.54
N PRO A 22 15.27 -11.93 10.10
CA PRO A 22 15.96 -13.10 9.56
C PRO A 22 15.59 -13.37 8.10
N ALA A 23 16.52 -13.88 7.30
CA ALA A 23 16.33 -14.18 5.88
C ALA A 23 15.10 -15.06 5.59
N ILE A 24 14.76 -15.95 6.52
CA ILE A 24 13.55 -16.79 6.43
C ILE A 24 12.26 -15.98 6.35
N TRP A 25 12.21 -14.75 6.90
CA TRP A 25 11.04 -13.87 6.80
C TRP A 25 10.77 -13.39 5.37
N TYR A 26 11.75 -13.46 4.49
CA TYR A 26 11.66 -13.05 3.09
C TYR A 26 11.53 -14.23 2.12
N THR A 27 11.66 -15.47 2.62
CA THR A 27 11.77 -16.66 1.77
C THR A 27 10.80 -17.79 2.12
N ASP A 28 10.20 -17.78 3.33
CA ASP A 28 9.28 -18.84 3.77
C ASP A 28 7.84 -18.51 3.39
N PRO A 29 7.18 -19.36 2.55
CA PRO A 29 5.77 -19.21 2.20
C PRO A 29 4.82 -19.24 3.41
N ALA A 30 5.19 -19.90 4.52
CA ALA A 30 4.35 -19.94 5.72
C ALA A 30 4.33 -18.61 6.46
N ILE A 31 5.46 -17.89 6.50
CA ILE A 31 5.53 -16.53 7.04
C ILE A 31 4.72 -15.59 6.14
N PHE A 32 4.87 -15.69 4.82
CA PHE A 32 4.07 -14.91 3.87
C PHE A 32 2.56 -15.15 4.03
N ALA A 33 2.14 -16.38 4.28
CA ALA A 33 0.73 -16.69 4.57
C ALA A 33 0.25 -16.01 5.86
N ALA A 34 1.09 -15.94 6.89
CA ALA A 34 0.78 -15.24 8.14
C ALA A 34 0.70 -13.70 7.92
N GLU A 35 1.62 -13.13 7.14
CA GLU A 35 1.58 -11.72 6.72
C GLU A 35 0.29 -11.39 5.95
N SER A 36 -0.08 -12.24 4.99
CA SER A 36 -1.31 -12.08 4.20
C SER A 36 -2.55 -12.07 5.07
N ALA A 37 -2.61 -12.97 6.06
CA ALA A 37 -3.76 -13.09 6.96
C ALA A 37 -3.81 -11.98 8.03
N ARG A 38 -2.67 -11.55 8.56
CA ARG A 38 -2.61 -10.65 9.72
C ARG A 38 -2.31 -9.20 9.37
N ILE A 39 -1.74 -8.93 8.20
CA ILE A 39 -1.41 -7.60 7.74
C ILE A 39 -2.32 -7.21 6.57
N LEU A 40 -2.20 -7.91 5.43
CA LEU A 40 -2.84 -7.48 4.19
C LEU A 40 -4.37 -7.60 4.21
N SER A 41 -4.91 -8.54 5.01
CA SER A 41 -6.36 -8.75 5.14
C SER A 41 -6.99 -8.03 6.33
N SER A 42 -6.22 -7.22 7.10
CA SER A 42 -6.71 -6.59 8.34
C SER A 42 -6.37 -5.12 8.47
N THR A 43 -5.71 -4.52 7.47
CA THR A 43 -5.28 -3.13 7.50
C THR A 43 -5.87 -2.33 6.33
N TRP A 44 -5.83 -1.00 6.44
CA TRP A 44 -6.21 -0.11 5.36
C TRP A 44 -5.23 -0.23 4.18
N GLN A 45 -5.77 -0.45 2.99
CA GLN A 45 -5.01 -0.61 1.75
C GLN A 45 -5.48 0.42 0.73
N TYR A 46 -4.56 1.11 0.06
CA TYR A 46 -4.87 1.92 -1.10
C TYR A 46 -5.31 1.02 -2.26
N VAL A 47 -6.46 1.29 -2.85
CA VAL A 47 -7.02 0.46 -3.92
C VAL A 47 -7.22 1.19 -5.24
N GLY A 48 -7.26 2.52 -5.22
CA GLY A 48 -7.51 3.33 -6.40
C GLY A 48 -7.82 4.78 -6.04
N HIS A 49 -8.37 5.52 -6.98
CA HIS A 49 -8.60 6.95 -6.82
C HIS A 49 -10.06 7.36 -7.10
N THR A 50 -10.48 8.48 -6.52
CA THR A 50 -11.86 9.00 -6.63
C THR A 50 -12.28 9.29 -8.06
N GLY A 51 -11.32 9.57 -8.95
CA GLY A 51 -11.57 9.74 -10.38
C GLY A 51 -12.16 8.52 -11.09
N GLN A 52 -12.01 7.31 -10.49
CA GLN A 52 -12.58 6.07 -11.05
C GLN A 52 -14.06 5.87 -10.69
N VAL A 53 -14.58 6.60 -9.68
CA VAL A 53 -15.94 6.47 -9.17
C VAL A 53 -16.57 7.85 -8.94
N GLN A 54 -16.58 8.70 -9.96
CA GLN A 54 -17.09 10.07 -9.87
C GLN A 54 -18.61 10.15 -9.96
N LYS A 55 -19.23 9.28 -10.75
CA LYS A 55 -20.67 9.34 -11.07
C LYS A 55 -21.40 8.16 -10.45
N PRO A 56 -22.69 8.31 -10.14
CA PRO A 56 -23.54 7.18 -9.81
C PRO A 56 -23.43 6.05 -10.84
N GLY A 57 -23.27 4.84 -10.36
CA GLY A 57 -23.07 3.66 -11.19
C GLY A 57 -21.61 3.31 -11.50
N ASP A 58 -20.69 4.24 -11.32
CA ASP A 58 -19.26 3.94 -11.54
C ASP A 58 -18.79 2.87 -10.58
N PHE A 59 -17.93 2.00 -11.08
CA PHE A 59 -17.25 0.99 -10.29
C PHE A 59 -15.84 0.74 -10.83
N PHE A 60 -14.98 0.23 -9.97
CA PHE A 60 -13.72 -0.42 -10.36
C PHE A 60 -13.46 -1.65 -9.51
N THR A 61 -12.64 -2.56 -10.03
CA THR A 61 -12.18 -3.75 -9.29
C THR A 61 -10.74 -3.58 -8.84
N ALA A 62 -10.43 -4.15 -7.69
CA ALA A 62 -9.10 -4.18 -7.11
C ALA A 62 -8.86 -5.52 -6.42
N GLN A 63 -7.62 -5.73 -5.97
CA GLN A 63 -7.24 -6.93 -5.24
C GLN A 63 -6.67 -6.56 -3.87
N LEU A 64 -7.06 -7.27 -2.80
CA LEU A 64 -6.50 -7.13 -1.44
C LEU A 64 -5.99 -8.50 -0.97
N GLY A 65 -4.69 -8.74 -1.05
CA GLY A 65 -4.16 -10.09 -0.86
C GLY A 65 -4.81 -11.06 -1.87
N THR A 66 -5.47 -12.06 -1.37
CA THR A 66 -6.25 -13.00 -2.20
C THR A 66 -7.71 -12.59 -2.40
N ILE A 67 -8.15 -11.45 -1.85
CA ILE A 67 -9.54 -11.02 -1.86
C ILE A 67 -9.80 -10.11 -3.07
N PRO A 68 -10.60 -10.54 -4.05
CA PRO A 68 -11.08 -9.66 -5.11
C PRO A 68 -12.11 -8.69 -4.54
N VAL A 69 -11.96 -7.40 -4.84
CA VAL A 69 -12.80 -6.30 -4.34
C VAL A 69 -13.44 -5.57 -5.50
N VAL A 70 -14.67 -5.13 -5.32
CA VAL A 70 -15.33 -4.13 -6.16
C VAL A 70 -15.66 -2.91 -5.34
N VAL A 71 -15.28 -1.74 -5.85
CA VAL A 71 -15.62 -0.43 -5.29
C VAL A 71 -16.65 0.22 -6.20
N THR A 72 -17.70 0.79 -5.62
CA THR A 72 -18.83 1.35 -6.36
C THR A 72 -19.23 2.72 -5.83
N ARG A 73 -19.87 3.54 -6.69
CA ARG A 73 -20.61 4.76 -6.32
C ARG A 73 -22.09 4.50 -6.54
N ASP A 74 -22.89 4.52 -5.48
CA ASP A 74 -24.32 4.32 -5.60
C ASP A 74 -25.07 5.55 -6.14
N GLU A 75 -26.39 5.42 -6.36
CA GLU A 75 -27.24 6.49 -6.90
C GLU A 75 -27.40 7.70 -5.94
N HIS A 76 -27.08 7.55 -4.67
CA HIS A 76 -27.10 8.60 -3.65
C HIS A 76 -25.71 9.24 -3.43
N GLY A 77 -24.69 8.80 -4.18
CA GLY A 77 -23.31 9.26 -4.05
C GLY A 77 -22.53 8.52 -2.96
N GLY A 78 -23.10 7.48 -2.35
CA GLY A 78 -22.41 6.64 -1.37
C GLY A 78 -21.28 5.83 -2.01
N LEU A 79 -20.10 5.80 -1.35
CA LEU A 79 -18.98 4.96 -1.73
C LEU A 79 -19.07 3.63 -0.98
N HIS A 80 -18.98 2.52 -1.69
CA HIS A 80 -19.04 1.18 -1.13
C HIS A 80 -17.86 0.34 -1.61
N ALA A 81 -17.35 -0.54 -0.75
CA ALA A 81 -16.40 -1.58 -1.11
C ALA A 81 -16.90 -2.93 -0.62
N MET A 82 -16.77 -3.95 -1.47
CA MET A 82 -17.30 -5.28 -1.18
C MET A 82 -16.38 -6.34 -1.77
N ALA A 83 -16.39 -7.53 -1.18
CA ALA A 83 -15.82 -8.70 -1.85
C ALA A 83 -16.51 -8.90 -3.21
N ASN A 84 -15.75 -8.90 -4.28
CA ASN A 84 -16.22 -9.18 -5.63
C ASN A 84 -16.49 -10.70 -5.82
N VAL A 85 -17.20 -11.31 -4.87
CA VAL A 85 -17.41 -12.76 -4.78
C VAL A 85 -18.90 -13.04 -4.62
N CYS A 86 -19.51 -13.67 -5.61
CA CYS A 86 -20.92 -14.01 -5.63
C CYS A 86 -21.28 -14.99 -4.51
N ARG A 87 -22.32 -14.66 -3.73
CA ARG A 87 -22.79 -15.48 -2.60
C ARG A 87 -23.41 -16.82 -3.00
N HIS A 88 -23.56 -17.07 -4.31
CA HIS A 88 -24.06 -18.35 -4.79
C HIS A 88 -23.00 -19.45 -4.75
N ARG A 89 -21.93 -19.31 -5.55
CA ARG A 89 -20.87 -20.32 -5.71
C ARG A 89 -19.46 -19.74 -5.84
N GLY A 90 -19.22 -18.51 -5.32
CA GLY A 90 -17.90 -17.93 -5.23
C GLY A 90 -17.30 -17.38 -6.54
N SER A 91 -18.08 -17.31 -7.64
CA SER A 91 -17.59 -16.66 -8.86
C SER A 91 -17.43 -15.15 -8.63
N GLU A 92 -16.46 -14.52 -9.26
CA GLU A 92 -16.40 -13.05 -9.32
C GLU A 92 -17.69 -12.51 -9.94
N VAL A 93 -18.23 -11.44 -9.33
CA VAL A 93 -19.47 -10.81 -9.80
C VAL A 93 -19.21 -9.98 -11.05
N VAL A 94 -18.09 -9.26 -11.04
CA VAL A 94 -17.65 -8.35 -12.12
C VAL A 94 -16.24 -8.73 -12.53
N LEU A 95 -16.02 -8.89 -13.84
CA LEU A 95 -14.72 -9.26 -14.42
C LEU A 95 -13.97 -8.05 -15.00
N GLU A 96 -14.70 -6.97 -15.30
CA GLU A 96 -14.11 -5.76 -15.86
C GLU A 96 -13.36 -4.96 -14.79
N CYS A 97 -12.26 -4.33 -15.19
CA CYS A 97 -11.45 -3.51 -14.29
C CYS A 97 -12.18 -2.25 -13.81
N ALA A 98 -13.09 -1.70 -14.62
CA ALA A 98 -13.91 -0.52 -14.31
C ALA A 98 -15.10 -0.40 -15.26
N GLY A 99 -16.08 0.40 -14.90
CA GLY A 99 -17.23 0.69 -15.75
C GLY A 99 -18.32 1.49 -15.05
N ASN A 100 -19.49 1.58 -15.69
CA ASN A 100 -20.69 2.23 -15.12
C ASN A 100 -21.89 1.31 -15.30
N ARG A 101 -22.58 0.97 -14.23
CA ARG A 101 -23.74 0.06 -14.22
C ARG A 101 -24.73 0.46 -13.11
N ARG A 102 -25.99 0.15 -13.31
CA ARG A 102 -27.03 0.33 -12.27
C ARG A 102 -27.03 -0.80 -11.25
N THR A 103 -26.50 -1.98 -11.61
CA THR A 103 -26.45 -3.18 -10.77
C THR A 103 -25.26 -4.01 -11.18
N LEU A 104 -24.75 -4.83 -10.27
CA LEU A 104 -23.69 -5.80 -10.52
C LEU A 104 -24.34 -7.17 -10.75
N GLN A 105 -24.17 -7.76 -11.93
CA GLN A 105 -24.72 -9.07 -12.25
C GLN A 105 -23.63 -10.10 -12.43
N CYS A 106 -23.70 -11.15 -11.62
CA CYS A 106 -22.82 -12.30 -11.75
C CYS A 106 -23.06 -13.01 -13.08
N HIS A 107 -22.01 -13.14 -13.86
CA HIS A 107 -22.07 -13.73 -15.21
C HIS A 107 -22.38 -15.24 -15.21
N TYR A 108 -22.24 -15.93 -14.06
CA TYR A 108 -22.41 -17.38 -13.98
C TYR A 108 -23.89 -17.80 -13.96
N HIS A 109 -24.70 -17.23 -13.04
CA HIS A 109 -26.12 -17.60 -12.90
C HIS A 109 -27.06 -16.40 -12.82
N GLY A 110 -26.59 -15.20 -13.15
CA GLY A 110 -27.41 -14.00 -13.19
C GLY A 110 -27.84 -13.44 -11.83
N TRP A 111 -27.22 -13.88 -10.70
CA TRP A 111 -27.46 -13.22 -9.42
C TRP A 111 -27.06 -11.76 -9.53
N THR A 112 -28.00 -10.89 -9.16
CA THR A 112 -27.86 -9.44 -9.36
C THR A 112 -27.86 -8.73 -8.03
N TYR A 113 -26.86 -7.88 -7.82
CA TYR A 113 -26.66 -7.09 -6.62
C TYR A 113 -26.85 -5.60 -6.92
N ASN A 114 -27.38 -4.86 -5.95
CA ASN A 114 -27.35 -3.42 -5.98
C ASN A 114 -25.90 -2.92 -5.76
N LEU A 115 -25.66 -1.64 -6.05
CA LEU A 115 -24.32 -1.04 -5.89
C LEU A 115 -23.84 -0.96 -4.43
N ASP A 116 -24.76 -1.07 -3.47
CA ASP A 116 -24.45 -1.19 -2.04
C ASP A 116 -24.18 -2.64 -1.59
N GLY A 117 -24.20 -3.60 -2.51
CA GLY A 117 -23.95 -5.03 -2.26
C GLY A 117 -25.16 -5.85 -1.84
N THR A 118 -26.34 -5.26 -1.61
CA THR A 118 -27.56 -6.02 -1.29
C THR A 118 -27.99 -6.88 -2.48
N LEU A 119 -28.43 -8.13 -2.21
CA LEU A 119 -28.93 -9.02 -3.28
C LEU A 119 -30.29 -8.52 -3.77
N ARG A 120 -30.33 -8.09 -5.03
CA ARG A 120 -31.56 -7.59 -5.69
C ARG A 120 -32.43 -8.71 -6.22
N ALA A 121 -31.79 -9.66 -6.95
CA ALA A 121 -32.50 -10.76 -7.59
C ALA A 121 -31.61 -11.99 -7.74
N ALA A 122 -32.26 -13.16 -7.62
CA ALA A 122 -31.65 -14.45 -7.95
C ALA A 122 -32.67 -15.22 -8.82
N PRO A 123 -32.29 -15.66 -10.04
CA PRO A 123 -33.21 -16.41 -10.90
C PRO A 123 -33.70 -17.67 -10.20
N ARG A 124 -35.00 -17.95 -10.32
CA ARG A 124 -35.71 -19.09 -9.72
C ARG A 124 -35.67 -19.19 -8.19
N ALA A 125 -35.32 -18.11 -7.48
CA ALA A 125 -35.29 -18.08 -6.02
C ALA A 125 -36.68 -18.41 -5.40
N ASN A 126 -37.77 -18.10 -6.11
CA ASN A 126 -39.14 -18.43 -5.71
C ASN A 126 -39.45 -19.95 -5.71
N GLU A 127 -38.63 -20.77 -6.34
CA GLU A 127 -38.75 -22.24 -6.32
C GLU A 127 -38.23 -22.85 -5.01
N GLN A 128 -37.53 -22.07 -4.17
CA GLN A 128 -36.94 -22.50 -2.91
C GLN A 128 -37.54 -21.70 -1.76
N THR A 129 -38.38 -22.33 -0.95
CA THR A 129 -39.10 -21.67 0.16
C THR A 129 -38.19 -21.17 1.29
N SER A 130 -37.02 -21.75 1.47
CA SER A 130 -36.01 -21.35 2.47
C SER A 130 -35.09 -20.23 2.00
N PHE A 131 -35.27 -19.71 0.78
CA PHE A 131 -34.41 -18.68 0.23
C PHE A 131 -34.78 -17.30 0.79
N VAL A 132 -33.84 -16.69 1.50
CA VAL A 132 -33.99 -15.34 2.09
C VAL A 132 -32.87 -14.47 1.52
N LYS A 133 -33.21 -13.65 0.52
CA LYS A 133 -32.23 -12.81 -0.21
C LYS A 133 -31.50 -11.80 0.69
N GLU A 134 -32.16 -11.33 1.73
CA GLU A 134 -31.66 -10.37 2.71
C GLU A 134 -30.43 -10.92 3.47
N ASN A 135 -30.29 -12.24 3.55
CA ASN A 135 -29.17 -12.92 4.20
C ASN A 135 -27.96 -13.14 3.28
N LEU A 136 -28.07 -12.71 2.01
CA LEU A 136 -27.09 -13.01 0.96
C LEU A 136 -26.50 -11.74 0.29
N PRO A 137 -26.24 -10.63 1.01
CA PRO A 137 -25.50 -9.50 0.43
C PRO A 137 -24.06 -9.89 0.15
N LEU A 138 -23.36 -9.16 -0.71
CA LEU A 138 -21.91 -9.22 -0.82
C LEU A 138 -21.29 -8.83 0.54
N LEU A 139 -20.15 -9.40 0.88
CA LEU A 139 -19.42 -9.01 2.09
C LEU A 139 -18.90 -7.59 1.94
N ARG A 140 -19.33 -6.69 2.81
CA ARG A 140 -18.92 -5.29 2.80
C ARG A 140 -17.63 -5.11 3.58
N PHE A 141 -16.82 -4.16 3.11
CA PHE A 141 -15.59 -3.71 3.73
C PHE A 141 -15.70 -2.24 4.11
N ALA A 142 -14.92 -1.81 5.07
CA ALA A 142 -14.75 -0.39 5.33
C ALA A 142 -14.07 0.27 4.11
N VAL A 143 -14.59 1.44 3.72
CA VAL A 143 -14.04 2.23 2.61
C VAL A 143 -14.07 3.70 2.99
N GLU A 144 -12.93 4.36 2.86
CA GLU A 144 -12.77 5.78 3.10
C GLU A 144 -11.90 6.42 2.01
N SER A 145 -12.02 7.73 1.84
CA SER A 145 -11.14 8.49 0.94
C SER A 145 -10.33 9.52 1.72
N TRP A 146 -9.08 9.72 1.29
CA TRP A 146 -8.23 10.80 1.73
C TRP A 146 -7.68 11.53 0.51
N GLY A 147 -8.12 12.77 0.30
CA GLY A 147 -7.89 13.49 -0.95
C GLY A 147 -8.39 12.67 -2.15
N PRO A 148 -7.60 12.51 -3.21
CA PRO A 148 -8.00 11.73 -4.37
C PRO A 148 -7.90 10.22 -4.17
N MET A 149 -7.37 9.73 -3.07
CA MET A 149 -7.09 8.31 -2.81
C MET A 149 -8.27 7.61 -2.15
N ILE A 150 -8.51 6.34 -2.54
CA ILE A 150 -9.50 5.45 -1.93
C ILE A 150 -8.78 4.31 -1.22
N PHE A 151 -9.15 4.09 0.04
CA PHE A 151 -8.65 3.03 0.88
C PHE A 151 -9.78 2.08 1.28
N VAL A 152 -9.44 0.80 1.39
CA VAL A 152 -10.34 -0.26 1.83
C VAL A 152 -9.69 -1.05 2.95
N ASN A 153 -10.46 -1.38 3.97
CA ASN A 153 -10.02 -2.29 5.04
C ASN A 153 -11.00 -3.48 5.13
N PRO A 154 -10.54 -4.71 4.89
CA PRO A 154 -11.42 -5.89 4.95
C PRO A 154 -11.71 -6.38 6.37
N ALA A 155 -11.07 -5.84 7.41
CA ALA A 155 -11.36 -6.20 8.80
C ALA A 155 -12.79 -5.80 9.20
N ARG A 156 -13.42 -6.63 10.05
CA ARG A 156 -14.80 -6.38 10.52
C ARG A 156 -14.91 -5.19 11.47
N ASP A 157 -13.85 -4.96 12.21
CA ASP A 157 -13.69 -3.95 13.27
C ASP A 157 -12.64 -2.90 12.88
N ALA A 158 -12.57 -2.58 11.60
CA ALA A 158 -11.64 -1.58 11.09
C ALA A 158 -11.81 -0.26 11.84
N GLY A 159 -10.74 0.22 12.48
CA GLY A 159 -10.65 1.60 12.97
C GLY A 159 -10.73 2.60 11.81
N SER A 160 -10.85 3.89 12.09
CA SER A 160 -10.92 4.89 11.04
C SER A 160 -9.59 5.04 10.28
N LEU A 161 -9.67 5.32 8.98
CA LEU A 161 -8.49 5.67 8.18
C LEU A 161 -7.77 6.89 8.77
N ARG A 162 -8.54 7.86 9.31
CA ARG A 162 -8.01 9.06 9.94
C ARG A 162 -7.08 8.76 11.11
N GLU A 163 -7.40 7.77 11.94
CA GLU A 163 -6.53 7.35 13.04
C GLU A 163 -5.22 6.77 12.51
N MET A 164 -5.28 5.96 11.45
CA MET A 164 -4.09 5.38 10.83
C MET A 164 -3.19 6.44 10.18
N ILE A 165 -3.73 7.36 9.40
CA ILE A 165 -2.92 8.42 8.76
C ILE A 165 -2.39 9.45 9.76
N GLY A 166 -3.05 9.62 10.93
CA GLY A 166 -2.58 10.44 12.04
C GLY A 166 -2.15 11.85 11.62
N THR A 167 -0.87 12.18 11.80
CA THR A 167 -0.27 13.49 11.48
C THR A 167 0.28 13.57 10.04
N LEU A 168 0.14 12.53 9.22
CA LEU A 168 0.63 12.50 7.84
C LEU A 168 0.10 13.69 6.98
N PRO A 169 -1.16 14.16 7.10
CA PRO A 169 -1.63 15.34 6.39
C PRO A 169 -0.76 16.58 6.59
N GLY A 170 -0.22 16.79 7.78
CA GLY A 170 0.71 17.89 8.06
C GLY A 170 2.05 17.78 7.29
N LEU A 171 2.49 16.59 6.92
CA LEU A 171 3.64 16.42 6.02
C LEU A 171 3.31 16.93 4.61
N PHE A 172 2.13 16.60 4.08
CA PHE A 172 1.67 17.07 2.77
C PHE A 172 1.56 18.60 2.71
N GLU A 173 1.00 19.20 3.76
CA GLU A 173 0.91 20.66 3.89
C GLU A 173 2.30 21.30 3.88
N ARG A 174 3.25 20.78 4.68
CA ARG A 174 4.64 21.28 4.70
C ARG A 174 5.37 21.06 3.39
N ALA A 175 5.06 19.98 2.68
CA ALA A 175 5.58 19.70 1.34
C ALA A 175 4.95 20.59 0.25
N GLY A 176 3.95 21.42 0.59
CA GLY A 176 3.25 22.29 -0.35
C GLY A 176 2.35 21.53 -1.32
N VAL A 177 1.86 20.35 -0.93
CA VAL A 177 1.01 19.49 -1.76
C VAL A 177 -0.44 19.60 -1.33
N GLU A 178 -1.28 20.18 -2.18
CA GLU A 178 -2.71 20.36 -1.98
C GLU A 178 -3.47 19.23 -2.68
N LEU A 179 -3.91 18.23 -1.90
CA LEU A 179 -4.52 17.00 -2.43
C LEU A 179 -5.75 17.23 -3.32
N GLU A 180 -6.53 18.27 -3.03
CA GLU A 180 -7.77 18.61 -3.75
C GLU A 180 -7.51 19.08 -5.19
N LYS A 181 -6.30 19.59 -5.45
CA LYS A 181 -5.87 20.06 -6.78
C LYS A 181 -5.32 18.94 -7.65
N LEU A 182 -5.03 17.78 -7.06
CA LEU A 182 -4.36 16.69 -7.74
C LEU A 182 -5.32 15.83 -8.54
N ARG A 183 -4.91 15.50 -9.77
CA ARG A 183 -5.62 14.54 -10.64
C ARG A 183 -4.65 13.44 -11.06
N MET A 184 -5.13 12.21 -11.06
CA MET A 184 -4.38 11.07 -11.54
C MET A 184 -4.26 11.16 -13.06
N ILE A 185 -3.01 11.16 -13.56
CA ILE A 185 -2.69 11.33 -14.98
C ILE A 185 -2.16 10.03 -15.59
N ARG A 186 -1.38 9.26 -14.82
CA ARG A 186 -0.68 8.08 -15.32
C ARG A 186 -0.52 7.04 -14.23
N ARG A 187 -0.55 5.76 -14.64
CA ARG A 187 -0.15 4.61 -13.82
C ARG A 187 0.93 3.83 -14.55
N ASP A 188 2.01 3.55 -13.85
CA ASP A 188 3.02 2.60 -14.26
C ASP A 188 2.92 1.34 -13.39
N VAL A 189 3.31 0.19 -13.95
CA VAL A 189 3.24 -1.11 -13.29
C VAL A 189 4.56 -1.83 -13.47
N TYR A 190 5.10 -2.34 -12.37
CA TYR A 190 6.36 -3.09 -12.34
C TYR A 190 6.13 -4.44 -11.66
N ASP A 191 6.60 -5.50 -12.27
CA ASP A 191 6.68 -6.84 -11.67
C ASP A 191 8.13 -7.06 -11.20
N ILE A 192 8.30 -7.32 -9.91
CA ILE A 192 9.60 -7.35 -9.23
C ILE A 192 9.80 -8.75 -8.64
N ALA A 193 10.88 -9.43 -9.00
CA ALA A 193 11.22 -10.75 -8.47
C ALA A 193 11.84 -10.63 -7.06
N SER A 194 11.06 -10.06 -6.15
CA SER A 194 11.45 -9.77 -4.77
C SER A 194 10.26 -9.83 -3.82
N ASN A 195 10.54 -10.15 -2.56
CA ASN A 195 9.57 -10.06 -1.47
C ASN A 195 9.13 -8.61 -1.26
N TRP A 196 7.85 -8.41 -0.97
CA TRP A 196 7.25 -7.09 -0.79
C TRP A 196 7.92 -6.22 0.28
N LYS A 197 8.44 -6.84 1.33
CA LYS A 197 9.14 -6.13 2.41
C LYS A 197 10.43 -5.48 1.92
N ILE A 198 11.20 -6.19 1.06
CA ILE A 198 12.43 -5.65 0.48
C ILE A 198 12.14 -4.39 -0.35
N VAL A 199 11.04 -4.37 -1.11
CA VAL A 199 10.62 -3.19 -1.90
C VAL A 199 10.29 -2.01 -1.00
N ILE A 200 9.54 -2.25 0.10
CA ILE A 200 9.22 -1.20 1.07
C ILE A 200 10.46 -0.73 1.82
N GLU A 201 11.35 -1.64 2.21
CA GLU A 201 12.59 -1.33 2.92
C GLU A 201 13.53 -0.48 2.07
N ASN A 202 13.68 -0.80 0.79
CA ASN A 202 14.46 -0.01 -0.16
C ASN A 202 13.95 1.44 -0.24
N PHE A 203 12.64 1.65 -0.31
CA PHE A 203 12.04 2.99 -0.32
C PHE A 203 12.20 3.74 1.01
N ASN A 204 12.35 3.05 2.14
CA ASN A 204 12.32 3.65 3.48
C ASN A 204 13.62 4.33 3.92
N GLU A 205 14.60 4.46 3.01
CA GLU A 205 15.88 5.08 3.29
C GLU A 205 16.48 5.70 2.02
N CYS A 206 17.59 6.43 2.15
CA CYS A 206 18.37 6.96 1.02
C CYS A 206 19.89 6.80 1.26
N TYR A 207 20.28 5.80 2.06
CA TYR A 207 21.68 5.48 2.30
C TYR A 207 22.35 4.87 1.05
N HIS A 208 21.55 4.15 0.23
CA HIS A 208 21.99 3.61 -1.06
C HIS A 208 22.04 4.66 -2.18
N CYS A 209 21.26 5.75 -2.08
CA CYS A 209 21.05 6.69 -3.18
C CYS A 209 22.34 7.23 -3.82
N PRO A 210 23.39 7.63 -3.07
CA PRO A 210 24.61 8.16 -3.68
C PRO A 210 25.35 7.15 -4.58
N VAL A 211 25.12 5.87 -4.36
CA VAL A 211 25.76 4.77 -5.11
C VAL A 211 24.88 4.30 -6.25
N ALA A 212 23.59 4.13 -5.97
CA ALA A 212 22.63 3.52 -6.89
C ALA A 212 22.01 4.51 -7.88
N HIS A 213 21.82 5.77 -7.46
CA HIS A 213 21.07 6.79 -8.20
C HIS A 213 21.90 8.05 -8.46
N PRO A 214 22.93 8.02 -9.32
CA PRO A 214 23.79 9.18 -9.57
C PRO A 214 23.02 10.42 -10.01
N ARG A 215 22.06 10.25 -10.94
CA ARG A 215 21.25 11.37 -11.45
C ARG A 215 20.32 11.98 -10.39
N PHE A 216 19.77 11.14 -9.52
CA PHE A 216 18.95 11.60 -8.38
C PHE A 216 19.81 12.38 -7.38
N SER A 217 21.01 11.86 -7.07
CA SER A 217 21.94 12.47 -6.11
C SER A 217 22.58 13.78 -6.62
N GLU A 218 22.55 14.06 -7.91
CA GLU A 218 22.88 15.38 -8.47
C GLU A 218 21.81 16.44 -8.14
N LEU A 219 20.56 16.01 -7.92
CA LEU A 219 19.41 16.88 -7.67
C LEU A 219 19.06 17.02 -6.20
N ILE A 220 19.31 15.98 -5.41
CA ILE A 220 18.93 15.88 -4.00
C ILE A 220 20.16 15.68 -3.15
N ASP A 221 20.29 16.51 -2.12
CA ASP A 221 21.35 16.35 -1.10
C ASP A 221 21.01 15.15 -0.20
N THR A 222 21.62 14.02 -0.54
CA THR A 222 21.45 12.76 0.17
C THR A 222 22.28 12.66 1.46
N ASP A 223 23.24 13.56 1.68
CA ASP A 223 24.06 13.58 2.89
C ASP A 223 23.32 14.17 4.09
N THR A 224 22.47 15.15 3.84
CA THR A 224 21.75 15.89 4.87
C THR A 224 20.26 15.52 4.98
N TYR A 225 19.82 14.40 4.36
CA TYR A 225 18.44 13.97 4.50
C TYR A 225 18.10 13.61 5.96
N SER A 226 16.85 13.85 6.35
CA SER A 226 16.35 13.55 7.69
C SER A 226 15.15 12.62 7.62
N SER A 227 15.04 11.72 8.60
CA SER A 227 13.93 10.79 8.74
C SER A 227 13.16 11.02 10.03
N ASP A 228 11.84 10.78 10.00
CA ASP A 228 10.93 10.80 11.13
C ASP A 228 10.17 9.49 11.21
N THR A 229 10.26 8.82 12.34
CA THR A 229 9.55 7.57 12.68
C THR A 229 8.70 7.72 13.94
N GLY A 230 8.35 8.96 14.28
CA GLY A 230 7.59 9.30 15.50
C GLY A 230 6.10 8.91 15.45
N ASN A 231 5.60 8.42 14.33
CA ASN A 231 4.25 7.89 14.20
C ASN A 231 4.25 6.36 14.16
N GLU A 232 3.18 5.75 14.67
CA GLU A 232 3.06 4.30 14.72
C GLU A 232 2.95 3.67 13.32
N PHE A 233 2.15 4.27 12.43
CA PHE A 233 1.76 3.68 11.16
C PHE A 233 2.40 4.35 9.94
N PHE A 234 3.26 5.32 10.11
CA PHE A 234 4.04 5.85 9.00
C PHE A 234 5.44 6.29 9.42
N SER A 235 6.35 6.22 8.46
CA SER A 235 7.66 6.87 8.49
C SER A 235 7.75 7.88 7.38
N SER A 236 8.60 8.91 7.55
CA SER A 236 8.85 9.87 6.49
C SER A 236 10.32 10.27 6.45
N TYR A 237 10.77 10.72 5.29
CA TYR A 237 12.08 11.36 5.14
C TYR A 237 12.02 12.49 4.11
N GLN A 238 12.97 13.40 4.22
CA GLN A 238 13.11 14.53 3.30
C GLN A 238 14.56 14.75 2.94
N GLY A 239 14.79 15.14 1.68
CA GLY A 239 16.10 15.54 1.17
C GLY A 239 16.04 16.95 0.57
N PRO A 240 16.96 17.87 0.94
CA PRO A 240 17.03 19.19 0.33
C PRO A 240 17.31 19.09 -1.18
N ILE A 241 16.72 19.99 -1.97
CA ILE A 241 17.03 20.11 -3.40
C ILE A 241 18.31 20.92 -3.57
N VAL A 242 19.27 20.35 -4.27
CA VAL A 242 20.58 20.98 -4.53
C VAL A 242 20.39 22.32 -5.28
N GLY A 243 20.98 23.38 -4.74
CA GLY A 243 20.94 24.72 -5.35
C GLY A 243 19.62 25.48 -5.18
N VAL A 244 18.62 24.93 -4.46
CA VAL A 244 17.33 25.58 -4.23
C VAL A 244 17.08 25.73 -2.72
N PRO A 245 17.51 26.84 -2.09
CA PRO A 245 17.38 27.04 -0.65
C PRO A 245 15.93 26.91 -0.15
N GLY A 246 15.73 26.11 0.89
CA GLY A 246 14.42 25.89 1.51
C GLY A 246 13.48 24.96 0.75
N ALA A 247 13.88 24.42 -0.41
CA ALA A 247 13.11 23.41 -1.12
C ALA A 247 13.60 22.00 -0.76
N SER A 248 12.66 21.06 -0.64
CA SER A 248 12.93 19.65 -0.36
C SER A 248 11.96 18.76 -1.12
N VAL A 249 12.41 17.55 -1.43
CA VAL A 249 11.53 16.44 -1.74
C VAL A 249 11.12 15.76 -0.43
N ASN A 250 9.90 15.25 -0.38
CA ASN A 250 9.37 14.60 0.81
C ASN A 250 8.82 13.24 0.43
N TYR A 251 9.15 12.26 1.25
CA TYR A 251 8.74 10.88 1.10
C TYR A 251 8.06 10.39 2.37
N ALA A 252 7.11 9.49 2.22
CA ALA A 252 6.51 8.80 3.35
C ALA A 252 6.11 7.38 2.99
N THR A 253 6.21 6.48 3.96
CA THR A 253 5.64 5.14 3.87
C THR A 253 4.51 5.04 4.87
N LEU A 254 3.30 4.78 4.38
CA LEU A 254 2.12 4.50 5.18
C LEU A 254 1.93 2.99 5.23
N TRP A 255 1.91 2.46 6.45
CA TRP A 255 1.70 1.03 6.71
C TRP A 255 0.43 0.49 6.03
N PRO A 256 0.45 -0.72 5.43
CA PRO A 256 1.63 -1.58 5.27
C PRO A 256 2.34 -1.40 3.92
N THR A 257 1.69 -0.91 2.86
CA THR A 257 2.13 -1.11 1.47
C THR A 257 2.08 0.15 0.61
N VAL A 258 1.87 1.32 1.22
CA VAL A 258 1.70 2.57 0.47
C VAL A 258 2.87 3.50 0.73
N MET A 259 3.46 4.00 -0.35
CA MET A 259 4.55 4.95 -0.29
C MET A 259 4.18 6.21 -1.07
N PHE A 260 4.67 7.35 -0.63
CA PHE A 260 4.42 8.66 -1.24
C PHE A 260 5.72 9.35 -1.59
N SER A 261 5.78 9.92 -2.79
CA SER A 261 6.76 10.93 -3.15
C SER A 261 6.03 12.23 -3.43
N LEU A 262 6.44 13.31 -2.76
CA LEU A 262 5.76 14.61 -2.77
C LEU A 262 6.65 15.68 -3.34
N SER A 263 6.14 16.46 -4.29
CA SER A 263 6.85 17.57 -4.91
C SER A 263 5.96 18.82 -4.99
N ALA A 264 6.50 19.95 -4.55
CA ALA A 264 5.84 21.25 -4.74
C ALA A 264 6.04 21.81 -6.14
N LYS A 265 7.10 21.38 -6.86
CA LYS A 265 7.40 21.85 -8.24
C LYS A 265 8.07 20.73 -9.06
N PRO A 266 7.36 20.13 -10.04
CA PRO A 266 5.93 20.37 -10.32
C PRO A 266 5.08 20.00 -9.10
N HIS A 267 3.88 20.60 -8.95
CA HIS A 267 2.94 20.24 -7.92
C HIS A 267 2.40 18.84 -8.21
N ALA A 268 3.00 17.86 -7.56
CA ALA A 268 2.82 16.44 -7.87
C ALA A 268 2.89 15.55 -6.64
N MET A 269 2.23 14.41 -6.74
CA MET A 269 2.32 13.30 -5.81
C MET A 269 2.43 12.00 -6.59
N GLN A 270 3.34 11.13 -6.18
CA GLN A 270 3.28 9.71 -6.53
C GLN A 270 2.68 8.93 -5.36
N VAL A 271 1.83 7.97 -5.69
CA VAL A 271 1.38 6.94 -4.78
C VAL A 271 1.90 5.61 -5.30
N LEU A 272 2.90 5.08 -4.63
CA LEU A 272 3.44 3.76 -4.92
C LEU A 272 2.69 2.76 -4.04
N ARG A 273 2.18 1.72 -4.66
CA ARG A 273 1.51 0.63 -3.97
C ARG A 273 2.25 -0.67 -4.24
N THR A 274 2.80 -1.23 -3.19
CA THR A 274 3.46 -2.53 -3.24
C THR A 274 2.45 -3.63 -3.03
N TRP A 275 2.35 -4.55 -3.99
CA TRP A 275 1.39 -5.63 -4.00
C TRP A 275 2.08 -7.00 -4.04
N PRO A 276 2.16 -7.74 -2.94
CA PRO A 276 2.76 -9.07 -2.95
C PRO A 276 1.89 -10.06 -3.74
N LEU A 277 2.49 -10.76 -4.68
CA LEU A 277 1.88 -11.84 -5.45
C LEU A 277 2.12 -13.19 -4.78
N ASP A 278 3.35 -13.40 -4.30
CA ASP A 278 3.78 -14.53 -3.48
C ASP A 278 4.99 -14.12 -2.63
N VAL A 279 5.65 -15.09 -1.98
CA VAL A 279 6.78 -14.83 -1.09
C VAL A 279 7.99 -14.18 -1.79
N GLY A 280 8.16 -14.38 -3.08
CA GLY A 280 9.31 -13.92 -3.85
C GLY A 280 8.96 -12.99 -5.02
N HIS A 281 7.69 -12.65 -5.19
CA HIS A 281 7.24 -11.79 -6.28
C HIS A 281 6.29 -10.71 -5.80
N THR A 282 6.55 -9.49 -6.24
CA THR A 282 5.80 -8.30 -5.91
C THR A 282 5.43 -7.56 -7.18
N ARG A 283 4.19 -7.08 -7.24
CA ARG A 283 3.77 -6.08 -8.22
C ARG A 283 3.73 -4.73 -7.54
N GLU A 284 4.36 -3.74 -8.14
CA GLU A 284 4.26 -2.37 -7.71
C GLU A 284 3.54 -1.53 -8.75
N THR A 285 2.66 -0.64 -8.29
CA THR A 285 2.03 0.36 -9.13
C THR A 285 2.40 1.74 -8.66
N ILE A 286 2.75 2.62 -9.58
CA ILE A 286 3.00 4.03 -9.32
C ILE A 286 1.89 4.85 -9.98
N ASP A 287 1.06 5.47 -9.16
CA ASP A 287 0.03 6.41 -9.61
C ASP A 287 0.59 7.83 -9.52
N TYR A 288 0.65 8.51 -10.67
CA TYR A 288 1.14 9.87 -10.78
C TYR A 288 -0.03 10.85 -10.75
N PHE A 289 -0.03 11.71 -9.76
CA PHE A 289 -1.00 12.78 -9.59
C PHE A 289 -0.32 14.13 -9.80
N PHE A 290 -0.96 14.98 -10.60
CA PHE A 290 -0.48 16.35 -10.85
C PHE A 290 -1.61 17.35 -10.66
N ALA A 291 -1.27 18.57 -10.32
CA ALA A 291 -2.19 19.68 -10.36
C ALA A 291 -2.35 20.22 -11.79
N ASP A 292 -3.44 20.94 -12.04
CA ASP A 292 -3.79 21.45 -13.37
C ASP A 292 -2.78 22.45 -13.94
N ASP A 293 -1.91 23.04 -13.11
CA ASP A 293 -0.86 23.97 -13.51
C ASP A 293 0.46 23.28 -13.89
N ALA A 294 0.56 21.97 -13.78
CA ALA A 294 1.74 21.21 -14.17
C ALA A 294 1.87 21.21 -15.70
N THR A 295 3.06 21.62 -16.19
CA THR A 295 3.33 21.63 -17.63
C THR A 295 3.62 20.24 -18.16
N GLU A 296 3.31 19.98 -19.45
CA GLU A 296 3.61 18.70 -20.10
C GLU A 296 5.11 18.33 -19.99
N THR A 297 6.00 19.31 -20.12
CA THR A 297 7.44 19.10 -19.96
C THR A 297 7.78 18.70 -18.53
N GLY A 298 7.26 19.40 -17.52
CA GLY A 298 7.49 19.07 -16.11
C GLY A 298 6.95 17.68 -15.74
N ILE A 299 5.77 17.31 -16.24
CA ILE A 299 5.20 15.97 -16.07
C ILE A 299 6.12 14.91 -16.65
N ARG A 300 6.58 15.11 -17.89
CA ARG A 300 7.46 14.16 -18.56
C ARG A 300 8.78 13.98 -17.82
N GLU A 301 9.46 15.08 -17.48
CA GLU A 301 10.75 15.04 -16.77
C GLU A 301 10.65 14.36 -15.41
N TYR A 302 9.56 14.64 -14.67
CA TYR A 302 9.28 14.04 -13.38
C TYR A 302 9.07 12.52 -13.50
N VAL A 303 8.27 12.08 -14.48
CA VAL A 303 7.99 10.67 -14.74
C VAL A 303 9.24 9.94 -15.24
N GLU A 304 10.04 10.54 -16.12
CA GLU A 304 11.28 9.94 -16.63
C GLU A 304 12.32 9.73 -15.52
N LEU A 305 12.47 10.68 -14.60
CA LEU A 305 13.35 10.54 -13.44
C LEU A 305 12.85 9.43 -12.50
N SER A 306 11.54 9.40 -12.23
CA SER A 306 10.93 8.37 -11.41
C SER A 306 11.11 6.96 -12.00
N ASP A 307 10.86 6.78 -13.30
CA ASP A 307 11.04 5.48 -13.97
C ASP A 307 12.51 5.02 -13.95
N LEU A 308 13.46 5.97 -14.11
CA LEU A 308 14.88 5.66 -14.00
C LEU A 308 15.25 5.13 -12.62
N VAL A 309 14.90 5.86 -11.55
CA VAL A 309 15.16 5.47 -10.17
C VAL A 309 14.50 4.13 -9.86
N GLN A 310 13.23 3.97 -10.24
CA GLN A 310 12.49 2.72 -10.03
C GLN A 310 13.17 1.50 -10.65
N ARG A 311 13.71 1.63 -11.87
CA ARG A 311 14.44 0.54 -12.55
C ARG A 311 15.76 0.20 -11.86
N GLU A 312 16.45 1.21 -11.34
CA GLU A 312 17.67 1.02 -10.56
C GLU A 312 17.36 0.28 -9.25
N ASP A 313 16.30 0.66 -8.54
CA ASP A 313 15.84 0.02 -7.30
C ASP A 313 15.39 -1.43 -7.49
N ILE A 314 14.70 -1.75 -8.59
CA ILE A 314 14.30 -3.12 -8.92
C ILE A 314 15.52 -4.05 -8.95
N VAL A 315 16.62 -3.61 -9.57
CA VAL A 315 17.86 -4.41 -9.65
C VAL A 315 18.41 -4.70 -8.25
N LEU A 316 18.36 -3.72 -7.34
CA LEU A 316 18.80 -3.87 -5.94
C LEU A 316 17.90 -4.84 -5.19
N CYS A 317 16.58 -4.63 -5.25
CA CYS A 317 15.59 -5.47 -4.57
C CYS A 317 15.70 -6.94 -4.98
N GLU A 318 15.81 -7.21 -6.28
CA GLU A 318 15.97 -8.56 -6.80
C GLU A 318 17.32 -9.18 -6.40
N SER A 319 18.38 -8.37 -6.30
CA SER A 319 19.68 -8.83 -5.82
C SER A 319 19.62 -9.22 -4.33
N VAL A 320 18.96 -8.42 -3.50
CA VAL A 320 18.74 -8.71 -2.08
C VAL A 320 17.95 -10.02 -1.92
N GLN A 321 16.86 -10.20 -2.70
CA GLN A 321 16.06 -11.43 -2.67
C GLN A 321 16.91 -12.67 -2.97
N ARG A 322 17.77 -12.61 -4.01
CA ARG A 322 18.68 -13.72 -4.33
C ARG A 322 19.70 -13.97 -3.22
N GLY A 323 20.23 -12.92 -2.60
CA GLY A 323 21.19 -13.01 -1.49
C GLY A 323 20.57 -13.69 -0.27
N LEU A 324 19.40 -13.24 0.17
CA LEU A 324 18.67 -13.84 1.30
C LEU A 324 18.24 -15.29 0.99
N GLY A 325 17.84 -15.56 -0.26
CA GLY A 325 17.47 -16.90 -0.71
C GLY A 325 18.62 -17.89 -0.80
N SER A 326 19.87 -17.42 -0.75
CA SER A 326 21.07 -18.28 -0.79
C SER A 326 21.30 -19.08 0.49
N GLY A 327 20.76 -18.62 1.62
CA GLY A 327 20.95 -19.22 2.93
C GLY A 327 22.37 -19.01 3.52
N VAL A 328 23.19 -18.13 2.91
CA VAL A 328 24.55 -17.84 3.39
C VAL A 328 24.55 -16.93 4.61
N ILE A 329 23.58 -16.01 4.69
CA ILE A 329 23.39 -15.12 5.83
C ILE A 329 22.00 -15.34 6.45
N ASP A 330 21.91 -15.20 7.75
CA ASP A 330 20.66 -15.27 8.49
C ASP A 330 20.02 -13.88 8.63
N HIS A 331 20.81 -12.87 8.94
CA HIS A 331 20.39 -11.48 9.12
C HIS A 331 21.51 -10.52 8.70
N GLY A 332 21.14 -9.24 8.50
CA GLY A 332 22.05 -8.13 8.28
C GLY A 332 22.03 -7.14 9.44
N GLU A 333 22.78 -6.05 9.29
CA GLU A 333 22.89 -4.94 10.24
C GLU A 333 22.48 -3.62 9.58
N LEU A 334 21.59 -2.86 10.23
CA LEU A 334 21.14 -1.56 9.77
C LEU A 334 22.05 -0.43 10.29
N MET A 335 22.32 0.52 9.42
CA MET A 335 22.95 1.79 9.80
C MET A 335 21.88 2.72 10.40
N LEU A 336 21.57 2.56 11.71
CA LEU A 336 20.45 3.23 12.37
C LEU A 336 20.48 4.77 12.27
N SER A 337 21.64 5.37 11.99
CA SER A 337 21.73 6.80 11.69
C SER A 337 21.06 7.18 10.35
N ARG A 338 20.81 6.22 9.47
CA ARG A 338 20.30 6.39 8.11
C ARG A 338 19.05 5.56 7.81
N GLU A 339 18.90 4.39 8.45
CA GLU A 339 17.93 3.34 8.09
C GLU A 339 16.86 3.11 9.16
N ARG A 340 16.53 4.13 9.96
CA ARG A 340 15.47 4.05 10.99
C ARG A 340 14.09 3.72 10.40
N GLY A 341 13.81 4.15 9.18
CA GLY A 341 12.57 3.81 8.47
C GLY A 341 12.42 2.30 8.26
N ILE A 342 13.50 1.61 7.89
CA ILE A 342 13.53 0.15 7.76
C ILE A 342 13.28 -0.51 9.12
N GLN A 343 14.02 -0.10 10.16
CA GLN A 343 13.84 -0.65 11.51
C GLN A 343 12.38 -0.50 11.98
N HIS A 344 11.79 0.68 11.78
CA HIS A 344 10.40 0.94 12.14
C HIS A 344 9.46 -0.02 11.42
N PHE A 345 9.60 -0.16 10.11
CA PHE A 345 8.79 -1.05 9.28
C PHE A 345 8.93 -2.52 9.68
N GLN A 346 10.15 -3.03 9.87
CA GLN A 346 10.39 -4.41 10.27
C GLN A 346 9.80 -4.74 11.65
N ARG A 347 9.82 -3.79 12.59
CA ARG A 347 9.17 -3.94 13.89
C ARG A 347 7.65 -4.01 13.78
N LEU A 348 7.04 -3.25 12.86
CA LEU A 348 5.61 -3.38 12.56
C LEU A 348 5.29 -4.75 11.98
N VAL A 349 6.03 -5.20 10.96
CA VAL A 349 5.85 -6.54 10.38
C VAL A 349 5.93 -7.61 11.48
N TYR A 350 6.96 -7.57 12.31
CA TYR A 350 7.14 -8.49 13.40
C TYR A 350 5.96 -8.49 14.38
N ARG A 351 5.53 -7.30 14.83
CA ARG A 351 4.42 -7.13 15.79
C ARG A 351 3.11 -7.73 15.28
N TYR A 352 2.77 -7.46 14.03
CA TYR A 352 1.55 -8.00 13.40
C TYR A 352 1.63 -9.52 13.22
N VAL A 353 2.76 -10.05 12.75
CA VAL A 353 2.92 -11.49 12.51
C VAL A 353 3.02 -12.28 13.82
N SER A 354 3.65 -11.74 14.87
CA SER A 354 3.76 -12.40 16.18
C SER A 354 2.47 -12.35 16.99
N GLY A 355 1.55 -11.44 16.66
CA GLY A 355 0.30 -11.24 17.41
C GLY A 355 0.48 -10.44 18.70
N GLU A 356 1.57 -9.67 18.84
CA GLU A 356 1.82 -8.73 19.95
C GLU A 356 0.94 -7.46 19.85
N GLU A 357 -0.12 -7.46 19.06
CA GLU A 357 -1.11 -6.40 19.00
C GLU A 357 -1.83 -6.28 20.35
N GLY A 358 -1.61 -5.18 21.06
CA GLY A 358 -2.29 -4.86 22.31
C GLY A 358 -1.40 -4.37 23.46
N GLN A 359 -0.09 -4.41 23.31
CA GLN A 359 0.81 -3.76 24.27
C GLN A 359 1.35 -2.46 23.65
N SER A 360 0.58 -1.38 23.76
CA SER A 360 1.08 -0.01 23.56
C SER A 360 2.24 0.22 24.53
N SER A 361 3.46 0.02 24.09
CA SER A 361 4.63 0.55 24.77
C SER A 361 4.79 2.01 24.32
N ALA A 362 4.46 2.93 25.20
CA ALA A 362 4.94 4.30 25.10
C ALA A 362 6.44 4.27 24.77
N ILE A 363 6.78 4.78 23.58
CA ILE A 363 8.20 4.97 23.19
C ILE A 363 8.73 6.05 24.14
N GLU A 364 9.53 5.64 25.13
CA GLU A 364 10.34 6.58 25.89
C GLU A 364 11.27 7.30 24.92
N THR A 365 10.93 8.55 24.65
CA THR A 365 11.83 9.52 24.02
C THR A 365 13.01 9.74 24.97
N ARG A 366 14.18 9.25 24.63
CA ARG A 366 15.48 9.74 25.12
C ARG A 366 16.30 10.24 23.96
#